data_f6f5c30f0a73ce18cd082cb1cbfe899c
#
_entry.id   f6f5c30f0a73ce18cd082cb1cbfe899c
#
_cell.length_a   1.000
_cell.length_b   1.000
_cell.length_c   1.000
_cell.angle_alpha   90.00
_cell.angle_beta   90.00
_cell.angle_gamma   90.00
#
_symmetry.space_group_name_H-M   'P 1'
#
loop_
_entity.id
_entity.type
_entity.pdbx_description
1 polymer ?
#
loop_
_entity_poly.entity_id
_entity_poly.type
_entity_poly.pdbx_seq_one_letter_code
_entity_poly.pdbx_strand_id
1 'polypeptide(L)'
;HIDIVSIADHDSIRAYSEIMKNNYFDNSSLPIIVPGVEFTVSFPEYCERCHILKYFYDINDIGFIGILKQNREAFNNRIHIWFKSIEKNLCLQYFFSKYDIRCSEEQYRFYLGTHRNPIPDYANLMEYLFSILRPHGIGVWDIYNKIIELNQNDLCISRRHDVESAMIRFYKKYHQQDINDNYRKLRPLLAPVGIVDTYYPQYDPIGSLSINEFGQVPIESLMNSGVNVFAHPNANKLYLMEQLEGVISGLELNAHSDIDTNQKIKQIAQERSLVATRGSDKHTDTDEYYIQMEFYDMKYGELQKLYDLFKKCI
;
A
#
# COMPACT_ATOMS: atom_id res chain seq x y z
N HIS A 1 8.00 -24.76 -12.35
CA HIS A 1 6.61 -25.11 -12.60
C HIS A 1 5.78 -24.59 -11.43
N ILE A 2 4.75 -23.80 -11.70
CA ILE A 2 3.81 -23.29 -10.71
C ILE A 2 2.49 -24.03 -10.95
N ASP A 3 1.99 -24.71 -9.91
CA ASP A 3 0.76 -25.51 -10.01
C ASP A 3 -0.47 -24.67 -9.61
N ILE A 4 -0.30 -23.74 -8.64
CA ILE A 4 -1.37 -22.89 -8.12
C ILE A 4 -0.86 -21.45 -8.03
N VAL A 5 -1.67 -20.50 -8.46
CA VAL A 5 -1.37 -19.06 -8.41
C VAL A 5 -2.59 -18.29 -7.93
N SER A 6 -2.33 -17.21 -7.22
CA SER A 6 -3.34 -16.19 -6.88
C SER A 6 -2.83 -14.81 -7.28
N ILE A 7 -3.72 -14.00 -7.79
CA ILE A 7 -3.48 -12.58 -8.02
C ILE A 7 -4.19 -11.83 -6.91
N ALA A 8 -3.42 -11.19 -6.03
CA ALA A 8 -3.95 -10.52 -4.85
C ALA A 8 -3.67 -9.01 -4.92
N ASP A 9 -4.38 -8.34 -5.83
CA ASP A 9 -4.30 -6.88 -5.95
C ASP A 9 -4.89 -6.20 -4.72
N HIS A 10 -4.35 -5.04 -4.37
CA HIS A 10 -4.88 -4.22 -3.28
C HIS A 10 -6.33 -3.79 -3.55
N ASP A 11 -7.22 -4.20 -2.64
CA ASP A 11 -8.64 -3.82 -2.61
C ASP A 11 -9.36 -3.99 -3.95
N SER A 12 -8.90 -4.94 -4.80
CA SER A 12 -9.41 -5.13 -6.15
C SER A 12 -9.47 -6.60 -6.56
N ILE A 13 -10.60 -6.98 -7.14
CA ILE A 13 -10.80 -8.28 -7.79
C ILE A 13 -10.90 -8.16 -9.32
N ARG A 14 -10.46 -7.01 -9.87
CA ARG A 14 -10.64 -6.70 -11.28
C ARG A 14 -9.91 -7.68 -12.21
N ALA A 15 -8.74 -8.19 -11.79
CA ALA A 15 -8.02 -9.19 -12.53
C ALA A 15 -8.87 -10.45 -12.81
N TYR A 16 -9.67 -10.87 -11.85
CA TYR A 16 -10.53 -12.06 -12.01
C TYR A 16 -11.66 -11.84 -13.02
N SER A 17 -12.19 -10.63 -13.14
CA SER A 17 -13.16 -10.31 -14.19
C SER A 17 -12.58 -10.49 -15.60
N GLU A 18 -11.33 -10.13 -15.80
CA GLU A 18 -10.64 -10.33 -17.08
C GLU A 18 -10.28 -11.81 -17.31
N ILE A 19 -9.86 -12.52 -16.26
CA ILE A 19 -9.60 -13.96 -16.32
C ILE A 19 -10.85 -14.74 -16.72
N MET A 20 -12.01 -14.40 -16.13
CA MET A 20 -13.28 -15.04 -16.46
C MET A 20 -13.72 -14.77 -17.90
N LYS A 21 -13.62 -13.53 -18.38
CA LYS A 21 -13.95 -13.17 -19.76
C LYS A 21 -13.15 -13.96 -20.78
N ASN A 22 -11.90 -14.31 -20.46
CA ASN A 22 -11.00 -15.02 -21.35
C ASN A 22 -10.98 -16.54 -21.09
N ASN A 23 -11.85 -17.07 -20.23
CA ASN A 23 -11.93 -18.48 -19.85
C ASN A 23 -10.60 -19.09 -19.39
N TYR A 24 -9.75 -18.31 -18.72
CA TYR A 24 -8.45 -18.81 -18.25
C TYR A 24 -8.59 -19.81 -17.09
N PHE A 25 -9.67 -19.82 -16.35
CA PHE A 25 -9.93 -20.80 -15.30
C PHE A 25 -10.04 -22.24 -15.83
N ASP A 26 -10.54 -22.43 -17.04
CA ASP A 26 -10.76 -23.74 -17.65
C ASP A 26 -9.58 -24.23 -18.51
N ASN A 27 -8.48 -23.45 -18.54
CA ASN A 27 -7.33 -23.79 -19.36
C ASN A 27 -6.37 -24.72 -18.60
N SER A 28 -6.42 -25.99 -18.89
CA SER A 28 -5.59 -27.03 -18.24
C SER A 28 -4.08 -26.88 -18.46
N SER A 29 -3.64 -26.02 -19.35
CA SER A 29 -2.21 -25.70 -19.59
C SER A 29 -1.70 -24.62 -18.65
N LEU A 30 -2.56 -23.94 -17.92
CA LEU A 30 -2.23 -22.88 -16.97
C LEU A 30 -2.25 -23.43 -15.53
N PRO A 31 -1.58 -22.76 -14.57
CA PRO A 31 -1.75 -23.03 -13.16
C PRO A 31 -3.21 -22.88 -12.72
N ILE A 32 -3.60 -23.60 -11.66
CA ILE A 32 -4.88 -23.39 -11.01
C ILE A 32 -4.91 -21.97 -10.44
N ILE A 33 -5.89 -21.16 -10.87
CA ILE A 33 -6.03 -19.79 -10.38
C ILE A 33 -6.97 -19.77 -9.19
N VAL A 34 -6.51 -19.28 -8.06
CA VAL A 34 -7.28 -19.14 -6.83
C VAL A 34 -7.62 -17.67 -6.62
N PRO A 35 -8.89 -17.30 -6.35
CA PRO A 35 -9.24 -15.94 -6.02
C PRO A 35 -8.47 -15.42 -4.80
N GLY A 36 -7.83 -14.27 -4.94
CA GLY A 36 -7.10 -13.57 -3.90
C GLY A 36 -7.33 -12.06 -3.96
N VAL A 37 -7.18 -11.41 -2.84
CA VAL A 37 -7.17 -9.95 -2.72
C VAL A 37 -6.34 -9.57 -1.50
N GLU A 38 -5.63 -8.46 -1.59
CA GLU A 38 -4.91 -7.89 -0.47
C GLU A 38 -5.70 -6.72 0.13
N PHE A 39 -6.01 -6.78 1.41
CA PHE A 39 -6.68 -5.72 2.15
C PHE A 39 -5.73 -4.98 3.06
N THR A 40 -5.89 -3.66 3.13
CA THR A 40 -5.29 -2.87 4.20
C THR A 40 -6.22 -2.89 5.40
N VAL A 41 -5.77 -3.48 6.51
CA VAL A 41 -6.50 -3.56 7.78
C VAL A 41 -5.89 -2.59 8.77
N SER A 42 -6.73 -1.87 9.51
CA SER A 42 -6.29 -0.92 10.53
C SER A 42 -6.56 -1.44 11.94
N PHE A 43 -5.68 -1.08 12.84
CA PHE A 43 -5.78 -1.25 14.27
C PHE A 43 -5.79 0.15 14.92
N PRO A 44 -6.99 0.76 15.09
CA PRO A 44 -7.10 2.13 15.57
C PRO A 44 -6.45 2.35 16.93
N GLU A 45 -6.56 1.36 17.81
CA GLU A 45 -6.05 1.40 19.18
C GLU A 45 -4.52 1.52 19.23
N TYR A 46 -3.83 1.03 18.20
CA TYR A 46 -2.38 1.06 18.09
C TYR A 46 -1.87 2.10 17.09
N CYS A 47 -2.76 2.83 16.42
CA CYS A 47 -2.42 3.67 15.27
C CYS A 47 -1.60 2.92 14.20
N GLU A 48 -1.86 1.62 14.07
CA GLU A 48 -1.12 0.70 13.19
C GLU A 48 -2.05 0.09 12.15
N ARG A 49 -1.43 -0.52 11.16
CA ARG A 49 -2.11 -1.27 10.11
C ARG A 49 -1.20 -2.37 9.55
N CYS A 50 -1.84 -3.34 8.96
CA CYS A 50 -1.17 -4.40 8.21
C CYS A 50 -1.94 -4.73 6.95
N HIS A 51 -1.34 -5.55 6.12
CA HIS A 51 -2.01 -6.13 4.97
C HIS A 51 -2.42 -7.56 5.28
N ILE A 52 -3.62 -7.92 4.83
CA ILE A 52 -4.17 -9.27 4.94
C ILE A 52 -4.52 -9.74 3.53
N LEU A 53 -3.90 -10.83 3.12
CA LEU A 53 -4.28 -11.55 1.91
C LEU A 53 -5.47 -12.43 2.23
N LYS A 54 -6.54 -12.29 1.46
CA LYS A 54 -7.72 -13.15 1.56
C LYS A 54 -7.81 -14.03 0.33
N TYR A 55 -7.82 -15.34 0.55
CA TYR A 55 -7.90 -16.34 -0.51
C TYR A 55 -9.21 -17.15 -0.42
N PHE A 56 -9.56 -17.82 -1.50
CA PHE A 56 -10.69 -18.76 -1.58
C PHE A 56 -12.05 -18.17 -1.15
N TYR A 57 -12.32 -16.93 -1.48
CA TYR A 57 -13.59 -16.30 -1.22
C TYR A 57 -14.51 -16.41 -2.46
N ASP A 58 -15.82 -16.32 -2.25
CA ASP A 58 -16.77 -16.21 -3.35
C ASP A 58 -16.69 -14.80 -3.98
N ILE A 59 -16.23 -14.74 -5.23
CA ILE A 59 -16.13 -13.47 -5.99
C ILE A 59 -17.49 -12.82 -6.28
N ASN A 60 -18.59 -13.54 -6.07
CA ASN A 60 -19.95 -13.05 -6.24
C ASN A 60 -20.63 -12.69 -4.91
N ASP A 61 -19.96 -12.85 -3.79
CA ASP A 61 -20.49 -12.49 -2.46
C ASP A 61 -20.80 -11.00 -2.42
N ILE A 62 -22.09 -10.66 -2.28
CA ILE A 62 -22.58 -9.27 -2.27
C ILE A 62 -21.97 -8.48 -1.10
N GLY A 63 -21.82 -9.11 0.07
CA GLY A 63 -21.21 -8.48 1.24
C GLY A 63 -19.74 -8.13 0.98
N PHE A 64 -19.01 -9.06 0.39
CA PHE A 64 -17.60 -8.87 0.02
C PHE A 64 -17.45 -7.79 -1.07
N ILE A 65 -18.27 -7.82 -2.12
CA ILE A 65 -18.29 -6.78 -3.16
C ILE A 65 -18.63 -5.41 -2.55
N GLY A 66 -19.54 -5.38 -1.57
CA GLY A 66 -19.90 -4.17 -0.81
C GLY A 66 -18.70 -3.54 -0.11
N ILE A 67 -17.85 -4.35 0.57
CA ILE A 67 -16.63 -3.89 1.22
C ILE A 67 -15.66 -3.29 0.20
N LEU A 68 -15.41 -3.98 -0.91
CA LEU A 68 -14.54 -3.48 -1.97
C LEU A 68 -15.05 -2.16 -2.57
N LYS A 69 -16.37 -2.01 -2.70
CA LYS A 69 -16.99 -0.77 -3.18
C LYS A 69 -16.78 0.38 -2.18
N GLN A 70 -17.00 0.13 -0.89
CA GLN A 70 -16.76 1.12 0.17
C GLN A 70 -15.29 1.58 0.20
N ASN A 71 -14.34 0.64 0.09
CA ASN A 71 -12.94 0.99 -0.01
C ASN A 71 -12.62 1.86 -1.22
N ARG A 72 -13.21 1.55 -2.36
CA ARG A 72 -13.04 2.36 -3.58
C ARG A 72 -13.61 3.77 -3.42
N GLU A 73 -14.74 3.93 -2.77
CA GLU A 73 -15.33 5.23 -2.46
C GLU A 73 -14.43 6.03 -1.51
N ALA A 74 -13.89 5.38 -0.48
CA ALA A 74 -12.93 6.00 0.43
C ALA A 74 -11.63 6.42 -0.30
N PHE A 75 -11.13 5.64 -1.25
CA PHE A 75 -10.00 6.03 -2.10
C PHE A 75 -10.31 7.26 -2.96
N ASN A 76 -11.52 7.38 -3.48
CA ASN A 76 -11.93 8.56 -4.24
C ASN A 76 -12.00 9.81 -3.35
N ASN A 77 -12.52 9.67 -2.13
CA ASN A 77 -12.54 10.77 -1.15
C ASN A 77 -11.12 11.20 -0.76
N ARG A 78 -10.19 10.27 -0.65
CA ARG A 78 -8.78 10.53 -0.39
C ARG A 78 -8.14 11.45 -1.43
N ILE A 79 -8.43 11.26 -2.71
CA ILE A 79 -7.95 12.15 -3.78
C ILE A 79 -8.40 13.57 -3.51
N HIS A 80 -9.67 13.77 -3.21
CA HIS A 80 -10.22 15.09 -2.92
C HIS A 80 -9.53 15.77 -1.73
N ILE A 81 -9.27 15.02 -0.66
CA ILE A 81 -8.55 15.51 0.52
C ILE A 81 -7.11 15.92 0.15
N TRP A 82 -6.41 15.12 -0.64
CA TRP A 82 -5.06 15.45 -1.10
C TRP A 82 -5.04 16.75 -1.91
N PHE A 83 -5.97 16.92 -2.84
CA PHE A 83 -6.00 18.13 -3.68
C PHE A 83 -6.36 19.36 -2.87
N LYS A 84 -7.26 19.27 -1.90
CA LYS A 84 -7.48 20.36 -0.93
C LYS A 84 -6.22 20.71 -0.13
N SER A 85 -5.41 19.70 0.21
CA SER A 85 -4.15 19.92 0.92
C SER A 85 -3.09 20.54 0.00
N ILE A 86 -3.01 20.09 -1.25
CA ILE A 86 -2.11 20.65 -2.28
C ILE A 86 -2.44 22.12 -2.54
N GLU A 87 -3.72 22.48 -2.65
CA GLU A 87 -4.17 23.87 -2.83
C GLU A 87 -3.72 24.80 -1.69
N LYS A 88 -3.60 24.27 -0.48
CA LYS A 88 -3.15 25.01 0.70
C LYS A 88 -1.63 24.94 0.93
N ASN A 89 -0.91 24.11 0.19
CA ASN A 89 0.50 23.90 0.40
C ASN A 89 1.32 25.02 -0.22
N LEU A 90 1.83 25.95 0.60
CA LEU A 90 2.54 27.15 0.16
C LEU A 90 3.80 26.82 -0.69
N CYS A 91 4.49 25.73 -0.40
CA CYS A 91 5.67 25.31 -1.16
C CYS A 91 5.28 24.91 -2.60
N LEU A 92 4.27 24.08 -2.77
CA LEU A 92 3.79 23.67 -4.10
C LEU A 92 3.17 24.84 -4.84
N GLN A 93 2.34 25.66 -4.17
CA GLN A 93 1.71 26.84 -4.77
C GLN A 93 2.75 27.86 -5.27
N TYR A 94 3.88 28.01 -4.58
CA TYR A 94 4.98 28.83 -5.07
C TYR A 94 5.50 28.35 -6.44
N PHE A 95 5.76 27.05 -6.58
CA PHE A 95 6.25 26.50 -7.84
C PHE A 95 5.19 26.54 -8.93
N PHE A 96 3.94 26.20 -8.60
CA PHE A 96 2.84 26.20 -9.57
C PHE A 96 2.63 27.60 -10.14
N SER A 97 2.60 28.63 -9.29
CA SER A 97 2.46 30.03 -9.72
C SER A 97 3.66 30.52 -10.52
N LYS A 98 4.88 30.20 -10.08
CA LYS A 98 6.11 30.65 -10.73
C LYS A 98 6.30 30.11 -12.14
N TYR A 99 5.87 28.88 -12.38
CA TYR A 99 6.10 28.17 -13.64
C TYR A 99 4.82 27.90 -14.43
N ASP A 100 3.69 28.50 -14.04
CA ASP A 100 2.36 28.30 -14.65
C ASP A 100 1.98 26.81 -14.74
N ILE A 101 2.28 26.03 -13.67
CA ILE A 101 1.98 24.61 -13.60
C ILE A 101 0.53 24.41 -13.18
N ARG A 102 -0.22 23.69 -13.99
CA ARG A 102 -1.58 23.27 -13.64
C ARG A 102 -1.53 21.96 -12.88
N CYS A 103 -2.14 21.93 -11.71
CA CYS A 103 -2.27 20.75 -10.87
C CYS A 103 -3.70 20.65 -10.37
N SER A 104 -4.45 19.67 -10.86
CA SER A 104 -5.85 19.49 -10.49
C SER A 104 -6.20 18.04 -10.23
N GLU A 105 -7.26 17.82 -9.47
CA GLU A 105 -7.82 16.49 -9.23
C GLU A 105 -8.18 15.77 -10.53
N GLU A 106 -8.75 16.48 -11.50
CA GLU A 106 -9.10 15.94 -12.81
C GLU A 106 -7.89 15.42 -13.58
N GLN A 107 -6.80 16.21 -13.60
CA GLN A 107 -5.55 15.80 -14.25
C GLN A 107 -4.92 14.58 -13.58
N TYR A 108 -4.98 14.49 -12.25
CA TYR A 108 -4.50 13.32 -11.53
C TYR A 108 -5.36 12.08 -11.81
N ARG A 109 -6.68 12.23 -11.87
CA ARG A 109 -7.57 11.11 -12.24
C ARG A 109 -7.30 10.64 -13.66
N PHE A 110 -7.02 11.55 -14.59
CA PHE A 110 -6.60 11.19 -15.94
C PHE A 110 -5.25 10.46 -15.93
N TYR A 111 -4.27 10.96 -15.18
CA TYR A 111 -2.98 10.31 -14.98
C TYR A 111 -3.14 8.88 -14.45
N LEU A 112 -3.92 8.68 -13.40
CA LEU A 112 -4.22 7.35 -12.87
C LEU A 112 -4.88 6.42 -13.90
N GLY A 113 -5.77 6.95 -14.73
CA GLY A 113 -6.45 6.18 -15.79
C GLY A 113 -5.50 5.66 -16.87
N THR A 114 -4.35 6.32 -17.05
CA THR A 114 -3.27 5.90 -17.99
C THR A 114 -2.15 5.12 -17.29
N HIS A 115 -2.13 5.12 -15.98
CA HIS A 115 -1.11 4.44 -15.19
C HIS A 115 -1.39 2.94 -15.07
N ARG A 116 -0.35 2.12 -15.01
CA ARG A 116 -0.47 0.66 -14.85
C ARG A 116 -1.23 0.25 -13.57
N ASN A 117 -0.97 0.97 -12.49
CA ASN A 117 -1.70 0.80 -11.24
C ASN A 117 -2.63 2.00 -11.03
N PRO A 118 -3.92 1.89 -11.40
CA PRO A 118 -4.88 3.00 -11.30
C PRO A 118 -5.40 3.24 -9.86
N ILE A 119 -4.82 2.58 -8.86
CA ILE A 119 -5.22 2.78 -7.46
C ILE A 119 -4.64 4.11 -6.97
N PRO A 120 -5.46 5.00 -6.40
CA PRO A 120 -4.97 6.24 -5.84
C PRO A 120 -4.26 5.97 -4.51
N ASP A 121 -2.98 5.72 -4.59
CA ASP A 121 -2.08 5.64 -3.45
C ASP A 121 -1.19 6.89 -3.33
N TYR A 122 -0.49 7.00 -2.23
CA TYR A 122 0.37 8.15 -1.98
C TYR A 122 1.63 8.14 -2.87
N ALA A 123 2.11 6.97 -3.28
CA ALA A 123 3.25 6.85 -4.17
C ALA A 123 2.91 7.38 -5.56
N ASN A 124 1.74 7.00 -6.09
CA ASN A 124 1.23 7.51 -7.37
C ASN A 124 0.98 9.03 -7.32
N LEU A 125 0.54 9.56 -6.18
CA LEU A 125 0.43 11.01 -6.01
C LEU A 125 1.79 11.70 -6.07
N MET A 126 2.81 11.15 -5.39
CA MET A 126 4.17 11.70 -5.42
C MET A 126 4.78 11.63 -6.82
N GLU A 127 4.56 10.54 -7.52
CA GLU A 127 5.02 10.36 -8.90
C GLU A 127 4.33 11.36 -9.84
N TYR A 128 3.03 11.54 -9.72
CA TYR A 128 2.29 12.57 -10.47
C TYR A 128 2.81 13.97 -10.18
N LEU A 129 2.94 14.37 -8.92
CA LEU A 129 3.47 15.69 -8.56
C LEU A 129 4.87 15.89 -9.14
N PHE A 130 5.70 14.87 -9.07
CA PHE A 130 7.04 14.92 -9.63
C PHE A 130 7.02 15.04 -11.15
N SER A 131 6.11 14.33 -11.82
CA SER A 131 5.99 14.37 -13.29
C SER A 131 5.63 15.76 -13.83
N ILE A 132 4.90 16.57 -13.06
CA ILE A 132 4.54 17.95 -13.45
C ILE A 132 5.58 18.98 -12.99
N LEU A 133 6.41 18.70 -12.00
CA LEU A 133 7.45 19.60 -11.49
C LEU A 133 8.78 19.45 -12.24
N ARG A 134 9.17 18.23 -12.55
CA ARG A 134 10.46 17.88 -13.17
C ARG A 134 10.71 18.58 -14.53
N PRO A 135 9.73 18.70 -15.45
CA PRO A 135 9.94 19.40 -16.72
C PRO A 135 10.38 20.86 -16.57
N HIS A 136 10.15 21.46 -15.40
CA HIS A 136 10.55 22.81 -15.04
C HIS A 136 11.89 22.88 -14.28
N GLY A 137 12.60 21.74 -14.20
CA GLY A 137 13.87 21.64 -13.49
C GLY A 137 13.73 21.61 -11.96
N ILE A 138 12.53 21.37 -11.43
CA ILE A 138 12.28 21.34 -9.99
C ILE A 138 12.49 19.91 -9.49
N GLY A 139 13.51 19.74 -8.68
CA GLY A 139 13.83 18.46 -8.05
C GLY A 139 13.54 18.43 -6.55
N VAL A 140 13.94 17.35 -5.90
CA VAL A 140 13.71 17.11 -4.47
C VAL A 140 14.37 18.20 -3.61
N TRP A 141 15.59 18.61 -3.95
CA TRP A 141 16.32 19.63 -3.19
C TRP A 141 15.73 21.04 -3.36
N ASP A 142 15.11 21.36 -4.50
CA ASP A 142 14.44 22.64 -4.67
C ASP A 142 13.23 22.76 -3.74
N ILE A 143 12.47 21.66 -3.61
CA ILE A 143 11.33 21.58 -2.70
C ILE A 143 11.81 21.67 -1.24
N TYR A 144 12.87 20.95 -0.88
CA TYR A 144 13.48 21.04 0.45
C TYR A 144 13.87 22.48 0.80
N ASN A 145 14.62 23.14 -0.07
CA ASN A 145 15.09 24.51 0.15
C ASN A 145 13.92 25.50 0.29
N LYS A 146 12.86 25.33 -0.52
CA LYS A 146 11.68 26.17 -0.42
C LYS A 146 10.92 25.97 0.89
N ILE A 147 10.81 24.73 1.38
CA ILE A 147 10.19 24.47 2.69
C ILE A 147 10.98 25.16 3.81
N ILE A 148 12.32 25.09 3.79
CA ILE A 148 13.17 25.77 4.77
C ILE A 148 12.98 27.28 4.72
N GLU A 149 13.00 27.87 3.52
CA GLU A 149 12.79 29.30 3.32
C GLU A 149 11.45 29.75 3.89
N LEU A 150 10.36 29.05 3.57
CA LEU A 150 9.01 29.37 4.05
C LEU A 150 8.89 29.21 5.57
N ASN A 151 9.52 28.19 6.14
CA ASN A 151 9.51 27.96 7.58
C ASN A 151 10.27 29.05 8.36
N GLN A 152 11.33 29.61 7.79
CA GLN A 152 12.10 30.71 8.40
C GLN A 152 11.33 32.04 8.38
N ASN A 153 10.48 32.25 7.38
CA ASN A 153 9.78 33.52 7.15
C ASN A 153 8.43 33.64 7.87
N ASP A 154 8.11 32.78 8.84
CA ASP A 154 6.86 32.75 9.60
C ASP A 154 5.58 32.66 8.76
N LEU A 155 5.68 32.24 7.53
CA LEU A 155 4.54 32.01 6.64
C LEU A 155 3.79 30.75 7.03
N CYS A 156 2.95 30.85 8.08
CA CYS A 156 1.84 29.94 8.41
C CYS A 156 2.10 28.43 8.26
N ILE A 157 3.22 27.91 8.73
CA ILE A 157 3.36 26.49 8.95
C ILE A 157 2.88 26.21 10.36
N SER A 158 1.71 25.62 10.49
CA SER A 158 1.01 25.41 11.77
C SER A 158 1.75 24.55 12.80
N ARG A 159 2.90 23.96 12.44
CA ARG A 159 3.75 23.12 13.29
C ARG A 159 5.23 23.33 12.98
N ARG A 160 5.69 24.56 13.14
CA ARG A 160 7.07 24.97 12.81
C ARG A 160 8.14 24.01 13.34
N HIS A 161 8.06 23.60 14.61
CA HIS A 161 9.03 22.70 15.22
C HIS A 161 9.02 21.30 14.62
N ASP A 162 7.87 20.79 14.23
CA ASP A 162 7.73 19.46 13.62
C ASP A 162 8.34 19.45 12.21
N VAL A 163 8.07 20.53 11.45
CA VAL A 163 8.65 20.72 10.11
C VAL A 163 10.15 20.87 10.22
N GLU A 164 10.65 21.72 11.11
CA GLU A 164 12.10 21.92 11.32
C GLU A 164 12.80 20.61 11.68
N SER A 165 12.25 19.87 12.64
CA SER A 165 12.78 18.56 13.04
C SER A 165 12.78 17.54 11.90
N ALA A 166 11.74 17.52 11.08
CA ALA A 166 11.64 16.66 9.91
C ALA A 166 12.68 17.04 8.84
N MET A 167 12.85 18.35 8.58
CA MET A 167 13.83 18.83 7.61
C MET A 167 15.27 18.55 8.04
N ILE A 168 15.57 18.71 9.33
CA ILE A 168 16.88 18.35 9.86
C ILE A 168 17.17 16.85 9.71
N ARG A 169 16.17 15.99 10.02
CA ARG A 169 16.31 14.53 9.83
C ARG A 169 16.52 14.19 8.36
N PHE A 170 15.73 14.81 7.48
CA PHE A 170 15.84 14.61 6.03
C PHE A 170 17.24 14.99 5.54
N TYR A 171 17.72 16.17 5.88
CA TYR A 171 19.05 16.64 5.49
C TYR A 171 20.14 15.70 5.98
N LYS A 172 20.15 15.35 7.28
CA LYS A 172 21.15 14.42 7.84
C LYS A 172 21.19 13.08 7.10
N LYS A 173 20.04 12.61 6.62
CA LYS A 173 19.92 11.31 5.95
C LYS A 173 20.37 11.34 4.48
N TYR A 174 20.11 12.43 3.77
CA TYR A 174 20.19 12.45 2.31
C TYR A 174 21.15 13.47 1.71
N HIS A 175 21.77 14.39 2.48
CA HIS A 175 22.59 15.50 1.97
C HIS A 175 23.82 15.09 1.13
N GLN A 176 24.26 13.84 1.26
CA GLN A 176 25.38 13.29 0.47
C GLN A 176 24.92 12.39 -0.68
N GLN A 177 23.61 12.27 -0.90
CA GLN A 177 23.04 11.39 -1.91
C GLN A 177 22.47 12.21 -3.06
N ASP A 178 22.64 11.70 -4.26
CA ASP A 178 21.93 12.22 -5.44
C ASP A 178 20.50 11.68 -5.44
N ILE A 179 19.59 12.47 -4.87
CA ILE A 179 18.17 12.13 -4.77
C ILE A 179 17.28 13.10 -5.54
N ASN A 180 17.88 14.04 -6.29
CA ASN A 180 17.12 15.13 -6.88
C ASN A 180 16.04 14.64 -7.86
N ASP A 181 16.28 13.53 -8.51
CA ASP A 181 15.36 12.88 -9.44
C ASP A 181 14.53 11.74 -8.82
N ASN A 182 14.52 11.59 -7.50
CA ASN A 182 13.83 10.51 -6.83
C ASN A 182 12.49 10.95 -6.21
N TYR A 183 11.37 10.78 -6.94
CA TYR A 183 10.04 11.17 -6.50
C TYR A 183 9.62 10.57 -5.14
N ARG A 184 10.12 9.36 -4.79
CA ARG A 184 9.82 8.72 -3.50
C ARG A 184 10.31 9.54 -2.31
N LYS A 185 11.27 10.47 -2.54
CA LYS A 185 11.76 11.39 -1.51
C LYS A 185 10.89 12.63 -1.31
N LEU A 186 9.87 12.84 -2.16
CA LEU A 186 8.87 13.87 -1.91
C LEU A 186 7.99 13.56 -0.69
N ARG A 187 7.70 12.28 -0.44
CA ARG A 187 6.88 11.85 0.70
C ARG A 187 7.36 12.42 2.05
N PRO A 188 8.63 12.19 2.48
CA PRO A 188 9.12 12.72 3.75
C PRO A 188 9.25 14.25 3.79
N LEU A 189 9.20 14.92 2.65
CA LEU A 189 9.22 16.39 2.57
C LEU A 189 7.81 17.00 2.64
N LEU A 190 6.85 16.43 1.93
CA LEU A 190 5.52 17.02 1.76
C LEU A 190 4.57 16.63 2.89
N ALA A 191 4.73 15.47 3.52
CA ALA A 191 3.91 15.06 4.65
C ALA A 191 4.01 16.04 5.85
N PRO A 192 5.20 16.50 6.28
CA PRO A 192 5.31 17.47 7.38
C PRO A 192 4.67 18.83 7.08
N VAL A 193 4.52 19.20 5.82
CA VAL A 193 3.93 20.48 5.38
C VAL A 193 2.47 20.34 4.93
N GLY A 194 1.80 19.28 5.34
CA GLY A 194 0.34 19.17 5.27
C GLY A 194 -0.22 18.36 4.10
N ILE A 195 0.62 17.76 3.25
CA ILE A 195 0.11 16.74 2.33
C ILE A 195 0.12 15.42 3.09
N VAL A 196 -1.00 15.15 3.73
CA VAL A 196 -1.14 14.01 4.64
C VAL A 196 -0.94 12.71 3.89
N ASP A 197 0.08 11.97 4.33
CA ASP A 197 0.21 10.57 3.98
C ASP A 197 -0.91 9.81 4.67
N THR A 198 -1.95 9.49 3.91
CA THR A 198 -3.08 8.70 4.41
C THR A 198 -2.67 7.30 4.88
N TYR A 199 -1.43 6.93 4.66
CA TYR A 199 -0.81 5.74 5.21
C TYR A 199 -0.39 5.89 6.67
N TYR A 200 -0.22 7.09 7.19
CA TYR A 200 0.16 7.35 8.58
C TYR A 200 -0.78 8.40 9.18
N PRO A 201 -1.96 7.97 9.68
CA PRO A 201 -2.95 8.88 10.29
C PRO A 201 -2.39 9.73 11.43
N GLN A 202 -1.35 9.24 12.12
CA GLN A 202 -0.64 9.99 13.15
C GLN A 202 0.01 11.27 12.64
N TYR A 203 0.16 11.42 11.34
CA TYR A 203 0.64 12.64 10.69
C TYR A 203 -0.50 13.52 10.16
N ASP A 204 -1.77 13.17 10.45
CA ASP A 204 -2.88 14.07 10.17
C ASP A 204 -2.82 15.27 11.13
N PRO A 205 -2.35 16.45 10.67
CA PRO A 205 -2.20 17.62 11.53
C PRO A 205 -3.53 18.18 11.99
N ILE A 206 -4.64 17.74 11.41
CA ILE A 206 -5.97 18.31 11.63
C ILE A 206 -6.82 17.40 12.50
N GLY A 207 -6.45 16.09 12.64
CA GLY A 207 -7.21 15.10 13.42
C GLY A 207 -8.64 14.91 12.93
N SER A 208 -8.90 15.25 11.66
CA SER A 208 -10.24 15.40 11.10
C SER A 208 -10.71 14.18 10.33
N LEU A 209 -9.82 13.21 10.09
CA LEU A 209 -10.10 12.06 9.24
C LEU A 209 -10.35 10.84 10.10
N SER A 210 -11.56 10.29 10.01
CA SER A 210 -11.86 8.99 10.59
C SER A 210 -11.14 7.88 9.80
N ILE A 211 -10.83 6.77 10.46
CA ILE A 211 -10.20 5.60 9.84
C ILE A 211 -11.00 5.11 8.64
N ASN A 212 -12.33 5.23 8.68
CA ASN A 212 -13.22 4.85 7.59
C ASN A 212 -13.04 5.72 6.32
N GLU A 213 -12.53 6.95 6.47
CA GLU A 213 -12.24 7.83 5.33
C GLU A 213 -10.95 7.46 4.60
N PHE A 214 -10.12 6.59 5.19
CA PHE A 214 -8.86 6.13 4.58
C PHE A 214 -9.02 4.87 3.70
N GLY A 215 -10.20 4.29 3.60
CA GLY A 215 -10.40 3.06 2.84
C GLY A 215 -9.68 1.88 3.48
N GLN A 216 -9.85 1.72 4.76
CA GLN A 216 -9.31 0.60 5.52
C GLN A 216 -10.45 -0.31 5.96
N VAL A 217 -10.25 -1.61 5.82
CA VAL A 217 -11.23 -2.61 6.20
C VAL A 217 -11.13 -2.88 7.70
N PRO A 218 -12.24 -2.82 8.47
CA PRO A 218 -12.26 -3.33 9.83
C PRO A 218 -11.94 -4.83 9.84
N ILE A 219 -11.12 -5.26 10.79
CA ILE A 219 -10.67 -6.67 10.85
C ILE A 219 -11.83 -7.66 10.96
N GLU A 220 -12.90 -7.27 11.62
CA GLU A 220 -14.11 -8.08 11.79
C GLU A 220 -14.79 -8.40 10.44
N SER A 221 -14.63 -7.51 9.45
CA SER A 221 -15.17 -7.71 8.10
C SER A 221 -14.48 -8.86 7.35
N LEU A 222 -13.29 -9.27 7.77
CA LEU A 222 -12.53 -10.35 7.16
C LEU A 222 -12.87 -11.72 7.73
N MET A 223 -13.63 -11.79 8.84
CA MET A 223 -13.96 -13.06 9.51
C MET A 223 -14.95 -13.93 8.71
N ASN A 224 -15.63 -13.36 7.69
CA ASN A 224 -16.58 -14.08 6.86
C ASN A 224 -15.83 -14.74 5.71
N SER A 225 -16.03 -16.01 5.45
CA SER A 225 -15.55 -16.83 4.32
C SER A 225 -14.07 -16.62 3.86
N GLY A 226 -13.45 -17.66 3.35
CA GLY A 226 -12.09 -17.61 2.81
C GLY A 226 -10.99 -17.81 3.87
N VAL A 227 -9.74 -17.75 3.41
CA VAL A 227 -8.52 -17.96 4.21
C VAL A 227 -7.77 -16.63 4.30
N ASN A 228 -7.56 -16.14 5.51
CA ASN A 228 -6.84 -14.89 5.75
C ASN A 228 -5.36 -15.19 6.10
N VAL A 229 -4.46 -14.51 5.41
CA VAL A 229 -3.01 -14.64 5.60
C VAL A 229 -2.41 -13.26 5.90
N PHE A 230 -1.64 -13.15 6.95
CA PHE A 230 -0.92 -11.91 7.25
C PHE A 230 0.17 -11.69 6.20
N ALA A 231 0.00 -10.66 5.38
CA ALA A 231 0.87 -10.35 4.26
C ALA A 231 2.20 -9.75 4.73
N HIS A 232 3.30 -10.18 4.11
CA HIS A 232 4.66 -9.67 4.29
C HIS A 232 4.98 -9.12 5.70
N PRO A 233 4.70 -9.89 6.79
CA PRO A 233 4.99 -9.43 8.13
C PRO A 233 6.50 -9.18 8.28
N ASN A 234 6.86 -8.04 8.86
CA ASN A 234 8.24 -7.78 9.25
C ASN A 234 8.39 -7.95 10.76
N ALA A 235 9.64 -8.06 11.23
CA ALA A 235 9.94 -8.30 12.64
C ALA A 235 9.29 -7.27 13.58
N ASN A 236 9.13 -6.02 13.11
CA ASN A 236 8.56 -4.92 13.90
C ASN A 236 7.02 -4.99 14.01
N LYS A 237 6.36 -5.81 13.20
CA LYS A 237 4.90 -5.95 13.18
C LYS A 237 4.40 -7.28 13.69
N LEU A 238 5.30 -8.20 14.07
CA LEU A 238 4.91 -9.51 14.59
C LEU A 238 4.07 -9.43 15.87
N TYR A 239 4.17 -8.34 16.64
CA TYR A 239 3.31 -8.13 17.81
C TYR A 239 1.82 -8.00 17.45
N LEU A 240 1.48 -7.60 16.22
CA LEU A 240 0.09 -7.54 15.75
C LEU A 240 -0.55 -8.94 15.63
N MET A 241 0.24 -10.01 15.65
CA MET A 241 -0.27 -11.37 15.57
C MET A 241 -1.21 -11.72 16.74
N GLU A 242 -1.03 -11.10 17.90
CA GLU A 242 -1.94 -11.32 19.04
C GLU A 242 -3.33 -10.74 18.73
N GLN A 243 -3.38 -9.62 17.99
CA GLN A 243 -4.62 -8.99 17.57
C GLN A 243 -5.27 -9.71 16.37
N LEU A 244 -4.50 -10.54 15.68
CA LEU A 244 -4.95 -11.33 14.53
C LEU A 244 -5.31 -12.77 14.90
N GLU A 245 -5.24 -13.12 16.20
CA GLU A 245 -5.58 -14.45 16.67
C GLU A 245 -7.06 -14.77 16.35
N GLY A 246 -7.30 -15.94 15.77
CA GLY A 246 -8.63 -16.37 15.33
C GLY A 246 -9.09 -15.74 14.01
N VAL A 247 -8.39 -14.74 13.48
CA VAL A 247 -8.69 -14.10 12.18
C VAL A 247 -7.85 -14.66 11.07
N ILE A 248 -6.54 -14.85 11.32
CA ILE A 248 -5.61 -15.36 10.32
C ILE A 248 -5.45 -16.86 10.41
N SER A 249 -5.29 -17.49 9.25
CA SER A 249 -4.98 -18.91 9.09
C SER A 249 -3.55 -19.12 8.58
N GLY A 250 -2.83 -18.06 8.23
CA GLY A 250 -1.50 -18.16 7.67
C GLY A 250 -0.65 -16.90 7.78
N LEU A 251 0.63 -17.09 7.47
CA LEU A 251 1.64 -16.03 7.38
C LEU A 251 2.31 -16.09 6.00
N GLU A 252 2.57 -14.95 5.41
CA GLU A 252 3.27 -14.87 4.14
C GLU A 252 4.78 -14.71 4.34
N LEU A 253 5.55 -15.54 3.63
CA LEU A 253 6.98 -15.36 3.43
C LEU A 253 7.18 -14.40 2.27
N ASN A 254 7.86 -13.29 2.52
CA ASN A 254 8.00 -12.22 1.54
C ASN A 254 9.38 -12.26 0.86
N ALA A 255 9.39 -12.06 -0.46
CA ALA A 255 10.62 -12.01 -1.25
C ALA A 255 11.52 -10.82 -0.87
N HIS A 256 10.95 -9.73 -0.33
CA HIS A 256 11.69 -8.54 0.11
C HIS A 256 12.26 -8.64 1.53
N SER A 257 11.87 -9.65 2.30
CA SER A 257 12.41 -9.89 3.64
C SER A 257 13.73 -10.63 3.56
N ASP A 258 14.63 -10.33 4.50
CA ASP A 258 15.86 -11.11 4.65
C ASP A 258 15.57 -12.58 5.05
N ILE A 259 16.55 -13.44 4.88
CA ILE A 259 16.44 -14.88 5.13
C ILE A 259 16.07 -15.16 6.60
N ASP A 260 16.67 -14.43 7.54
CA ASP A 260 16.45 -14.64 8.97
C ASP A 260 15.02 -14.28 9.37
N THR A 261 14.49 -13.18 8.83
CA THR A 261 13.10 -12.77 9.02
C THR A 261 12.14 -13.84 8.49
N ASN A 262 12.35 -14.34 7.26
CA ASN A 262 11.51 -15.39 6.70
C ASN A 262 11.61 -16.72 7.48
N GLN A 263 12.79 -17.09 7.97
CA GLN A 263 12.94 -18.26 8.83
C GLN A 263 12.15 -18.10 10.13
N LYS A 264 12.21 -16.94 10.78
CA LYS A 264 11.45 -16.64 11.98
C LYS A 264 9.94 -16.70 11.74
N ILE A 265 9.45 -16.11 10.63
CA ILE A 265 8.03 -16.17 10.24
C ILE A 265 7.60 -17.62 10.04
N LYS A 266 8.43 -18.44 9.37
CA LYS A 266 8.15 -19.86 9.17
C LYS A 266 8.09 -20.63 10.47
N GLN A 267 9.01 -20.38 11.41
CA GLN A 267 9.00 -20.99 12.73
C GLN A 267 7.71 -20.65 13.49
N ILE A 268 7.31 -19.34 13.51
CA ILE A 268 6.08 -18.90 14.15
C ILE A 268 4.85 -19.57 13.51
N ALA A 269 4.81 -19.68 12.19
CA ALA A 269 3.73 -20.37 11.50
C ALA A 269 3.63 -21.85 11.94
N GLN A 270 4.75 -22.54 12.08
CA GLN A 270 4.80 -23.91 12.55
C GLN A 270 4.33 -24.05 14.01
N GLU A 271 4.83 -23.20 14.91
CA GLU A 271 4.49 -23.21 16.35
C GLU A 271 3.00 -22.94 16.59
N ARG A 272 2.39 -22.06 15.78
CA ARG A 272 0.97 -21.70 15.88
C ARG A 272 0.06 -22.51 14.96
N SER A 273 0.57 -23.51 14.25
CA SER A 273 -0.16 -24.34 13.29
C SER A 273 -0.81 -23.53 12.15
N LEU A 274 -0.19 -22.41 11.79
CA LEU A 274 -0.60 -21.57 10.67
C LEU A 274 0.01 -22.09 9.36
N VAL A 275 -0.63 -21.75 8.22
CA VAL A 275 -0.09 -22.02 6.88
C VAL A 275 0.99 -20.98 6.56
N ALA A 276 2.09 -21.41 5.94
CA ALA A 276 3.04 -20.50 5.35
C ALA A 276 2.76 -20.37 3.84
N THR A 277 2.41 -19.18 3.39
CA THR A 277 2.30 -18.87 1.96
C THR A 277 3.54 -18.10 1.49
N ARG A 278 3.65 -17.84 0.20
CA ARG A 278 4.74 -17.04 -0.35
C ARG A 278 4.21 -16.07 -1.38
N GLY A 279 4.59 -14.78 -1.25
CA GLY A 279 4.25 -13.72 -2.17
C GLY A 279 5.47 -13.03 -2.77
N SER A 280 5.29 -12.50 -3.98
CA SER A 280 6.29 -11.68 -4.65
C SER A 280 6.20 -10.22 -4.22
N ASP A 281 5.04 -9.79 -3.71
CA ASP A 281 4.74 -8.37 -3.41
C ASP A 281 5.15 -7.46 -4.59
N LYS A 282 4.83 -7.93 -5.82
CA LYS A 282 5.28 -7.31 -7.06
C LYS A 282 4.44 -6.09 -7.39
N HIS A 283 5.08 -4.92 -7.43
CA HIS A 283 4.44 -3.65 -7.76
C HIS A 283 4.76 -3.17 -9.18
N THR A 284 5.88 -3.59 -9.77
CA THR A 284 6.32 -3.17 -11.11
C THR A 284 6.91 -4.32 -11.91
N ASP A 285 6.92 -4.22 -13.24
CA ASP A 285 7.54 -5.23 -14.11
C ASP A 285 9.07 -5.25 -14.01
N THR A 286 9.66 -4.21 -13.46
CA THR A 286 11.11 -4.05 -13.28
C THR A 286 11.60 -4.52 -11.92
N ASP A 287 10.72 -5.09 -11.06
CA ASP A 287 11.12 -5.63 -9.78
C ASP A 287 12.00 -6.87 -10.01
N GLU A 288 13.31 -6.68 -9.91
CA GLU A 288 14.33 -7.73 -10.09
C GLU A 288 14.18 -8.89 -9.10
N TYR A 289 13.52 -8.66 -7.98
CA TYR A 289 13.25 -9.66 -6.95
C TYR A 289 12.42 -10.86 -7.43
N TYR A 290 11.67 -10.69 -8.53
CA TYR A 290 10.93 -11.80 -9.15
C TYR A 290 11.85 -12.91 -9.67
N ILE A 291 13.06 -12.58 -10.10
CA ILE A 291 14.04 -13.51 -10.70
C ILE A 291 14.78 -14.30 -9.61
N GLN A 292 14.91 -13.74 -8.39
CA GLN A 292 15.66 -14.36 -7.28
C GLN A 292 14.80 -15.25 -6.37
N MET A 293 13.49 -15.35 -6.63
CA MET A 293 12.65 -16.26 -5.86
C MET A 293 13.02 -17.71 -6.19
N GLU A 294 13.80 -18.34 -5.31
CA GLU A 294 13.81 -19.79 -5.25
C GLU A 294 12.37 -20.22 -4.96
N PHE A 295 11.78 -20.95 -5.92
CA PHE A 295 10.47 -21.56 -5.72
C PHE A 295 10.60 -22.56 -4.57
N TYR A 296 10.13 -22.18 -3.40
CA TYR A 296 9.88 -23.12 -2.34
C TYR A 296 8.71 -23.99 -2.80
N ASP A 297 8.99 -25.26 -3.05
CA ASP A 297 7.93 -26.25 -3.14
C ASP A 297 7.14 -26.18 -1.84
N MET A 298 5.93 -25.64 -1.93
CA MET A 298 4.99 -25.74 -0.84
C MET A 298 4.79 -27.24 -0.62
N LYS A 299 5.21 -27.77 0.54
CA LYS A 299 5.10 -29.20 0.77
C LYS A 299 3.64 -29.58 0.63
N TYR A 300 3.38 -30.75 0.05
CA TYR A 300 2.02 -31.28 -0.14
C TYR A 300 1.13 -31.14 1.11
N GLY A 301 1.70 -31.27 2.31
CA GLY A 301 0.99 -31.04 3.57
C GLY A 301 0.54 -29.60 3.85
N GLU A 302 1.20 -28.59 3.27
CA GLU A 302 0.80 -27.18 3.41
C GLU A 302 -0.32 -26.85 2.41
N LEU A 303 -0.24 -27.37 1.20
CA LEU A 303 -1.35 -27.32 0.23
C LEU A 303 -2.60 -28.03 0.74
N GLN A 304 -2.43 -29.19 1.37
CA GLN A 304 -3.53 -29.92 1.96
C GLN A 304 -4.18 -29.14 3.11
N LYS A 305 -3.39 -28.48 3.97
CA LYS A 305 -3.92 -27.60 5.02
C LYS A 305 -4.72 -26.43 4.45
N LEU A 306 -4.22 -25.76 3.40
CA LEU A 306 -4.94 -24.72 2.68
C LEU A 306 -6.28 -25.22 2.10
N TYR A 307 -6.24 -26.39 1.49
CA TYR A 307 -7.43 -27.03 0.93
C TYR A 307 -8.44 -27.44 2.02
N ASP A 308 -7.96 -27.94 3.16
CA ASP A 308 -8.82 -28.32 4.28
C ASP A 308 -9.41 -27.08 4.97
N LEU A 309 -8.67 -25.96 5.03
CA LEU A 309 -9.20 -24.67 5.48
C LEU A 309 -10.30 -24.18 4.51
N PHE A 310 -10.05 -24.26 3.21
CA PHE A 310 -11.02 -23.88 2.19
C PHE A 310 -12.32 -24.68 2.33
N LYS A 311 -12.24 -26.01 2.52
CA LYS A 311 -13.43 -26.85 2.73
C LYS A 311 -14.24 -26.50 3.97
N LYS A 312 -13.64 -25.89 4.98
CA LYS A 312 -14.35 -25.43 6.18
C LYS A 312 -15.06 -24.08 5.98
N CYS A 313 -14.70 -23.34 4.91
CA CYS A 313 -15.25 -22.04 4.59
C CYS A 313 -16.40 -22.09 3.57
N ILE A 314 -16.60 -23.25 2.92
CA ILE A 314 -17.73 -23.58 2.06
C ILE A 314 -18.80 -24.32 2.88
#